data_4734829192b82b95016d731f94a45d89
#
_entry.id   4734829192b82b95016d731f94a45d89
#
_cell.length_a   1.000
_cell.length_b   1.000
_cell.length_c   1.000
_cell.angle_alpha   90.00
_cell.angle_beta   90.00
_cell.angle_gamma   90.00
#
_symmetry.space_group_name_H-M   'P 1'
#
loop_
_entity.id
_entity.type
_entity.pdbx_description
1 polymer ?
#
loop_
_entity_poly.entity_id
_entity_poly.type
_entity_poly.pdbx_seq_one_letter_code
_entity_poly.pdbx_strand_id
1 'polypeptide(L)'
;QAVVDFWVAEGVDGFRVDVIDQISKDFEGDRNCFGPRLHEYIHALFGRENTKHLFTVGECWADDIEEVRRHCARDRDELSTLFQFDHQDVGRAGKFFKKEDTLQSLWDRLRSWEENMQNEGLLYSLFTDNHDNSWLLSRIGNEDSLRYESATCIAAMVYLLRGVCFIYQGQEIGMINSRHETIEEFDDVESINMYTELCQTMSAGEAIDCINFGGRDNPRRPMCWDQSPGAGFTEGDPWIPLNSYRQNINLTSDLASQKSVCQFYRDLLHL
;
A
#
# COMPACT_ATOMS: atom_id res chain seq x y z
N GLN A 1 22.25 13.56 1.63
CA GLN A 1 22.08 14.50 2.76
C GLN A 1 21.49 15.83 2.29
N ALA A 2 22.08 16.54 1.31
CA ALA A 2 21.61 17.85 0.88
C ALA A 2 20.11 17.93 0.52
N VAL A 3 19.55 16.88 -0.08
CA VAL A 3 18.10 16.81 -0.38
C VAL A 3 17.27 16.75 0.91
N VAL A 4 17.69 15.93 1.88
CA VAL A 4 17.01 15.85 3.18
C VAL A 4 17.11 17.20 3.90
N ASP A 5 18.29 17.81 3.93
CA ASP A 5 18.50 19.12 4.57
C ASP A 5 17.65 20.23 3.93
N PHE A 6 17.50 20.21 2.61
CA PHE A 6 16.63 21.14 1.90
C PHE A 6 15.18 21.02 2.37
N TRP A 7 14.61 19.80 2.37
CA TRP A 7 13.21 19.61 2.78
C TRP A 7 12.98 19.86 4.28
N VAL A 8 13.97 19.53 5.13
CA VAL A 8 13.90 19.90 6.55
C VAL A 8 13.86 21.41 6.72
N ALA A 9 14.64 22.16 5.95
CA ALA A 9 14.61 23.62 5.97
C ALA A 9 13.27 24.20 5.47
N GLU A 10 12.59 23.51 4.53
CA GLU A 10 11.25 23.87 4.07
C GLU A 10 10.14 23.47 5.08
N GLY A 11 10.48 22.74 6.15
CA GLY A 11 9.57 22.49 7.27
C GLY A 11 8.79 21.19 7.18
N VAL A 12 9.31 20.15 6.50
CA VAL A 12 8.67 18.81 6.54
C VAL A 12 8.86 18.16 7.92
N ASP A 13 7.83 17.43 8.38
CA ASP A 13 7.81 16.76 9.67
C ASP A 13 8.39 15.33 9.62
N GLY A 14 8.64 14.80 8.42
CA GLY A 14 9.16 13.45 8.26
C GLY A 14 9.34 13.03 6.80
N PHE A 15 9.73 11.77 6.60
CA PHE A 15 10.00 11.20 5.29
C PHE A 15 9.47 9.78 5.15
N ARG A 16 8.83 9.50 4.02
CA ARG A 16 8.71 8.13 3.50
C ARG A 16 9.87 7.90 2.54
N VAL A 17 10.63 6.86 2.80
CA VAL A 17 11.85 6.56 2.05
C VAL A 17 11.61 5.35 1.16
N ASP A 18 11.65 5.62 -0.15
CA ASP A 18 11.44 4.63 -1.20
C ASP A 18 12.59 3.63 -1.26
N VAL A 19 12.26 2.34 -1.37
CA VAL A 19 13.20 1.20 -1.50
C VAL A 19 14.49 1.38 -0.70
N ILE A 20 14.37 1.69 0.58
CA ILE A 20 15.52 2.05 1.43
C ILE A 20 16.57 0.95 1.53
N ASP A 21 16.17 -0.31 1.42
CA ASP A 21 17.06 -1.48 1.39
C ASP A 21 18.02 -1.50 0.19
N GLN A 22 17.74 -0.70 -0.85
CA GLN A 22 18.56 -0.62 -2.06
C GLN A 22 19.53 0.57 -2.08
N ILE A 23 19.58 1.41 -1.05
CA ILE A 23 20.53 2.54 -0.98
C ILE A 23 22.00 2.07 -0.91
N SER A 24 22.19 0.84 -0.43
CA SER A 24 23.47 0.11 -0.51
C SER A 24 23.20 -1.27 -1.10
N LYS A 25 23.81 -1.58 -2.23
CA LYS A 25 23.55 -2.81 -2.96
C LYS A 25 24.63 -3.85 -2.68
N ASP A 26 24.19 -5.10 -2.54
CA ASP A 26 25.04 -6.27 -2.57
C ASP A 26 24.88 -6.95 -3.94
N PHE A 27 25.84 -6.70 -4.83
CA PHE A 27 25.82 -7.24 -6.21
C PHE A 27 26.19 -8.73 -6.27
N GLU A 28 26.70 -9.30 -5.19
CA GLU A 28 27.02 -10.73 -5.07
C GLU A 28 25.88 -11.50 -4.39
N GLY A 29 24.94 -10.80 -3.74
CA GLY A 29 23.76 -11.38 -3.09
C GLY A 29 22.59 -11.61 -4.02
N ASP A 30 21.67 -12.45 -3.59
CA ASP A 30 20.51 -12.89 -4.39
C ASP A 30 19.52 -11.77 -4.70
N ARG A 31 19.41 -10.73 -3.85
CA ARG A 31 18.38 -9.68 -3.95
C ARG A 31 18.88 -8.33 -4.46
N ASN A 32 20.18 -8.16 -4.61
CA ASN A 32 20.78 -6.89 -4.97
C ASN A 32 20.33 -5.71 -4.05
N CYS A 33 20.13 -5.99 -2.77
CA CYS A 33 19.75 -5.06 -1.71
C CYS A 33 20.47 -5.44 -0.40
N PHE A 34 20.22 -4.72 0.70
CA PHE A 34 20.85 -4.96 2.01
C PHE A 34 22.40 -5.01 1.95
N GLY A 35 22.99 -4.15 1.15
CA GLY A 35 24.44 -4.09 1.01
C GLY A 35 25.16 -3.63 2.29
N PRO A 36 26.48 -3.85 2.38
CA PRO A 36 27.25 -3.77 3.63
C PRO A 36 27.29 -2.38 4.26
N ARG A 37 26.95 -1.31 3.51
CA ARG A 37 26.94 0.07 4.00
C ARG A 37 25.53 0.61 4.23
N LEU A 38 24.48 -0.24 4.21
CA LEU A 38 23.09 0.20 4.30
C LEU A 38 22.84 1.04 5.55
N HIS A 39 23.12 0.51 6.70
CA HIS A 39 22.90 1.19 8.00
C HIS A 39 23.77 2.43 8.16
N GLU A 40 25.02 2.42 7.65
CA GLU A 40 25.86 3.61 7.62
C GLU A 40 25.20 4.76 6.85
N TYR A 41 24.59 4.46 5.71
CA TYR A 41 23.92 5.48 4.89
C TYR A 41 22.63 5.97 5.51
N ILE A 42 21.80 5.08 6.07
CA ILE A 42 20.56 5.46 6.74
C ILE A 42 20.86 6.34 7.95
N HIS A 43 21.81 5.93 8.79
CA HIS A 43 22.23 6.72 9.95
C HIS A 43 22.81 8.10 9.53
N ALA A 44 23.60 8.15 8.45
CA ALA A 44 24.11 9.41 7.91
C ALA A 44 23.02 10.35 7.38
N LEU A 45 21.83 9.84 7.01
CA LEU A 45 20.69 10.64 6.61
C LEU A 45 19.87 11.09 7.82
N PHE A 46 19.53 10.21 8.74
CA PHE A 46 18.52 10.41 9.76
C PHE A 46 19.05 10.45 11.20
N GLY A 47 20.26 9.98 11.50
CA GLY A 47 20.87 10.00 12.83
C GLY A 47 21.48 11.36 13.25
N ARG A 48 21.28 12.41 12.48
CA ARG A 48 21.84 13.75 12.76
C ARG A 48 20.93 14.57 13.68
N GLU A 49 21.48 15.55 14.40
CA GLU A 49 20.75 16.41 15.31
C GLU A 49 19.52 17.09 14.68
N ASN A 50 19.61 17.47 13.41
CA ASN A 50 18.52 18.12 12.69
C ASN A 50 17.54 17.15 12.03
N THR A 51 17.74 15.84 12.11
CA THR A 51 16.88 14.83 11.47
C THR A 51 16.38 13.74 12.39
N LYS A 52 17.10 13.40 13.46
CA LYS A 52 16.77 12.28 14.37
C LYS A 52 15.42 12.41 15.10
N HIS A 53 14.82 13.60 15.09
CA HIS A 53 13.49 13.84 15.68
C HIS A 53 12.35 13.68 14.68
N LEU A 54 12.65 13.54 13.39
CA LEU A 54 11.66 13.42 12.33
C LEU A 54 11.04 12.01 12.33
N PHE A 55 9.77 11.95 11.99
CA PHE A 55 9.14 10.65 11.74
C PHE A 55 9.58 10.12 10.37
N THR A 56 10.10 8.89 10.35
CA THR A 56 10.58 8.27 9.11
C THR A 56 9.99 6.86 8.96
N VAL A 57 9.51 6.56 7.76
CA VAL A 57 9.05 5.21 7.40
C VAL A 57 9.76 4.76 6.13
N GLY A 58 10.40 3.59 6.19
CA GLY A 58 11.10 2.99 5.06
C GLY A 58 10.22 1.99 4.31
N GLU A 59 10.28 2.02 2.98
CA GLU A 59 9.85 0.89 2.18
C GLU A 59 11.00 -0.12 2.13
N CYS A 60 10.76 -1.29 2.70
CA CYS A 60 11.79 -2.31 2.86
C CYS A 60 11.14 -3.70 2.85
N TRP A 61 11.77 -4.63 2.14
CA TRP A 61 11.34 -6.02 2.07
C TRP A 61 11.99 -6.87 3.18
N ALA A 62 11.88 -6.38 4.44
CA ALA A 62 12.36 -7.12 5.59
C ALA A 62 11.52 -8.38 5.80
N ASP A 63 12.19 -9.54 5.85
CA ASP A 63 11.52 -10.84 5.97
C ASP A 63 11.32 -11.26 7.43
N ASP A 64 12.03 -10.65 8.35
CA ASP A 64 12.01 -11.01 9.78
C ASP A 64 12.12 -9.78 10.70
N ILE A 65 11.80 -10.01 11.96
CA ILE A 65 11.81 -8.97 12.98
C ILE A 65 13.22 -8.46 13.30
N GLU A 66 14.24 -9.28 13.13
CA GLU A 66 15.62 -8.87 13.38
C GLU A 66 16.09 -7.83 12.37
N GLU A 67 15.67 -7.95 11.10
CA GLU A 67 15.95 -6.94 10.09
C GLU A 67 15.24 -5.62 10.41
N VAL A 68 13.97 -5.69 10.83
CA VAL A 68 13.23 -4.48 11.28
C VAL A 68 13.94 -3.84 12.47
N ARG A 69 14.40 -4.64 13.43
CA ARG A 69 15.12 -4.15 14.61
C ARG A 69 16.42 -3.43 14.23
N ARG A 70 17.14 -3.93 13.24
CA ARG A 70 18.37 -3.27 12.74
C ARG A 70 18.11 -1.88 12.19
N HIS A 71 16.92 -1.63 11.62
CA HIS A 71 16.56 -0.33 11.05
C HIS A 71 15.87 0.60 12.06
N CYS A 72 15.10 0.04 13.00
CA CYS A 72 14.10 0.81 13.76
C CYS A 72 14.31 0.79 15.28
N ALA A 73 15.30 0.04 15.81
CA ALA A 73 15.57 0.08 17.24
C ALA A 73 16.03 1.47 17.68
N ARG A 74 15.60 1.91 18.86
CA ARG A 74 15.80 3.29 19.34
C ARG A 74 17.27 3.71 19.44
N ASP A 75 18.16 2.75 19.67
CA ASP A 75 19.62 2.97 19.76
C ASP A 75 20.31 3.06 18.40
N ARG A 76 19.55 2.89 17.32
CA ARG A 76 20.06 2.96 15.94
C ARG A 76 20.08 4.39 15.38
N ASP A 77 19.13 5.22 15.79
CA ASP A 77 18.92 6.57 15.22
C ASP A 77 18.83 6.51 13.67
N GLU A 78 18.08 5.54 13.16
CA GLU A 78 17.90 5.33 11.72
C GLU A 78 16.47 5.65 11.30
N LEU A 79 15.54 4.68 11.33
CA LEU A 79 14.16 4.87 10.93
C LEU A 79 13.19 4.72 12.11
N SER A 80 12.05 5.40 12.04
CA SER A 80 11.00 5.23 13.05
C SER A 80 10.26 3.91 12.89
N THR A 81 10.03 3.47 11.65
CA THR A 81 9.37 2.21 11.31
C THR A 81 9.66 1.80 9.86
N LEU A 82 9.28 0.57 9.50
CA LEU A 82 9.28 0.04 8.14
C LEU A 82 7.87 -0.41 7.74
N PHE A 83 7.55 -0.33 6.45
CA PHE A 83 6.40 -1.03 5.90
C PHE A 83 6.69 -2.53 5.79
N GLN A 84 5.78 -3.34 6.35
CA GLN A 84 5.82 -4.80 6.27
C GLN A 84 4.89 -5.28 5.16
N PHE A 85 5.41 -6.05 4.20
CA PHE A 85 4.66 -6.43 2.99
C PHE A 85 4.07 -7.85 3.03
N ASP A 86 4.35 -8.65 4.04
CA ASP A 86 3.92 -10.05 4.13
C ASP A 86 2.40 -10.22 3.91
N HIS A 87 1.59 -9.35 4.51
CA HIS A 87 0.12 -9.37 4.34
C HIS A 87 -0.34 -9.00 2.91
N GLN A 88 0.51 -8.37 2.11
CA GLN A 88 0.18 -8.04 0.72
C GLN A 88 0.08 -9.28 -0.17
N ASP A 89 0.63 -10.41 0.22
CA ASP A 89 0.55 -11.67 -0.52
C ASP A 89 -0.74 -12.47 -0.25
N VAL A 90 -1.60 -11.98 0.65
CA VAL A 90 -2.90 -12.58 0.89
C VAL A 90 -3.80 -12.38 -0.35
N GLY A 91 -4.43 -13.48 -0.78
CA GLY A 91 -5.30 -13.50 -1.95
C GLY A 91 -4.58 -13.59 -3.30
N ARG A 92 -3.23 -13.73 -3.32
CA ARG A 92 -2.48 -13.80 -4.58
C ARG A 92 -1.34 -14.84 -4.55
N ALA A 93 -1.04 -15.41 -5.73
CA ALA A 93 0.14 -16.21 -6.01
C ALA A 93 1.05 -15.41 -6.96
N GLY A 94 1.94 -14.58 -6.40
CA GLY A 94 2.56 -13.49 -7.14
C GLY A 94 1.57 -12.34 -7.40
N LYS A 95 2.02 -11.27 -8.05
CA LYS A 95 1.26 -10.02 -8.14
C LYS A 95 -0.02 -10.13 -8.97
N PHE A 96 0.00 -10.88 -10.06
CA PHE A 96 -1.03 -10.88 -11.10
C PHE A 96 -1.95 -12.12 -11.08
N PHE A 97 -1.72 -13.05 -10.18
CA PHE A 97 -2.48 -14.30 -10.14
C PHE A 97 -3.30 -14.40 -8.86
N LYS A 98 -4.61 -14.59 -9.03
CA LYS A 98 -5.50 -14.82 -7.90
C LYS A 98 -5.19 -16.17 -7.25
N LYS A 99 -5.18 -16.17 -5.92
CA LYS A 99 -5.14 -17.36 -5.08
C LYS A 99 -6.30 -17.28 -4.11
N GLU A 100 -6.99 -18.38 -3.90
CA GLU A 100 -7.98 -18.43 -2.82
C GLU A 100 -7.28 -18.30 -1.48
N ASP A 101 -7.74 -17.34 -0.70
CA ASP A 101 -7.23 -17.09 0.65
C ASP A 101 -8.36 -16.55 1.53
N THR A 102 -8.13 -16.44 2.82
CA THR A 102 -9.16 -16.11 3.80
C THR A 102 -8.78 -14.88 4.63
N LEU A 103 -9.78 -14.26 5.25
CA LEU A 103 -9.56 -13.24 6.27
C LEU A 103 -8.72 -13.80 7.44
N GLN A 104 -8.81 -15.11 7.71
CA GLN A 104 -7.97 -15.75 8.73
C GLN A 104 -6.48 -15.68 8.35
N SER A 105 -6.15 -15.91 7.07
CA SER A 105 -4.76 -15.79 6.60
C SER A 105 -4.22 -14.37 6.75
N LEU A 106 -5.06 -13.35 6.48
CA LEU A 106 -4.72 -11.96 6.74
C LEU A 106 -4.46 -11.72 8.23
N TRP A 107 -5.39 -12.19 9.08
CA TRP A 107 -5.29 -12.02 10.52
C TRP A 107 -4.03 -12.66 11.10
N ASP A 108 -3.71 -13.89 10.70
CA ASP A 108 -2.56 -14.64 11.21
C ASP A 108 -1.24 -13.91 10.91
N ARG A 109 -1.10 -13.32 9.71
CA ARG A 109 0.06 -12.51 9.34
C ARG A 109 0.15 -11.21 10.14
N LEU A 110 -0.92 -10.45 10.20
CA LEU A 110 -0.98 -9.18 10.93
C LEU A 110 -0.65 -9.38 12.42
N ARG A 111 -1.26 -10.40 13.04
CA ARG A 111 -1.06 -10.74 14.44
C ARG A 111 0.38 -11.17 14.72
N SER A 112 0.96 -12.00 13.85
CA SER A 112 2.36 -12.44 14.00
C SER A 112 3.31 -11.24 14.01
N TRP A 113 3.12 -10.29 13.10
CA TRP A 113 3.92 -9.07 13.08
C TRP A 113 3.67 -8.18 14.28
N GLU A 114 2.42 -7.98 14.68
CA GLU A 114 2.09 -7.18 15.88
C GLU A 114 2.78 -7.73 17.13
N GLU A 115 2.66 -9.06 17.38
CA GLU A 115 3.29 -9.72 18.52
C GLU A 115 4.81 -9.54 18.51
N ASN A 116 5.45 -9.71 17.36
CA ASN A 116 6.90 -9.53 17.21
C ASN A 116 7.33 -8.07 17.44
N MET A 117 6.62 -7.10 16.83
CA MET A 117 6.89 -5.68 17.01
C MET A 117 6.73 -5.24 18.46
N GLN A 118 5.70 -5.73 19.16
CA GLN A 118 5.48 -5.43 20.57
C GLN A 118 6.60 -5.99 21.46
N ASN A 119 7.02 -7.23 21.23
CA ASN A 119 8.08 -7.87 22.00
C ASN A 119 9.41 -7.12 21.90
N GLU A 120 9.69 -6.55 20.74
CA GLU A 120 10.91 -5.76 20.49
C GLU A 120 10.72 -4.25 20.83
N GLY A 121 9.53 -3.82 21.21
CA GLY A 121 9.23 -2.41 21.50
C GLY A 121 9.27 -1.50 20.26
N LEU A 122 9.03 -2.06 19.07
CA LEU A 122 9.05 -1.37 17.78
C LEU A 122 7.67 -0.84 17.41
N LEU A 123 7.63 0.13 16.49
CA LEU A 123 6.39 0.65 15.90
C LEU A 123 6.00 -0.22 14.71
N TYR A 124 4.74 -0.67 14.66
CA TYR A 124 4.20 -1.38 13.53
C TYR A 124 3.50 -0.41 12.55
N SER A 125 3.80 -0.50 11.26
CA SER A 125 3.12 0.26 10.21
C SER A 125 1.87 -0.49 9.76
N LEU A 126 0.70 0.03 10.11
CA LEU A 126 -0.59 -0.58 9.81
C LEU A 126 -1.13 -0.02 8.50
N PHE A 127 -1.19 -0.84 7.46
CA PHE A 127 -1.74 -0.47 6.15
C PHE A 127 -2.28 -1.71 5.43
N THR A 128 -3.18 -1.50 4.48
CA THR A 128 -3.71 -2.57 3.59
C THR A 128 -3.46 -2.28 2.13
N ASP A 129 -3.46 -1.01 1.75
CA ASP A 129 -3.42 -0.58 0.37
C ASP A 129 -2.35 0.48 0.16
N ASN A 130 -1.82 0.54 -1.04
CA ASN A 130 -0.83 1.51 -1.49
C ASN A 130 -0.89 1.68 -3.02
N HIS A 131 -0.05 2.55 -3.56
CA HIS A 131 0.02 2.85 -5.00
C HIS A 131 0.64 1.74 -5.87
N ASP A 132 1.14 0.66 -5.29
CA ASP A 132 1.83 -0.42 -6.01
C ASP A 132 1.08 -1.76 -6.03
N ASN A 133 -0.01 -1.87 -5.25
CA ASN A 133 -0.78 -3.10 -5.14
C ASN A 133 -2.25 -2.82 -5.41
N SER A 134 -2.90 -3.71 -6.16
CA SER A 134 -4.35 -3.68 -6.35
C SER A 134 -5.09 -3.74 -5.02
N TRP A 135 -6.32 -3.24 -4.98
CA TRP A 135 -7.10 -3.12 -3.75
C TRP A 135 -7.24 -4.46 -3.02
N LEU A 136 -6.90 -4.49 -1.73
CA LEU A 136 -7.05 -5.70 -0.90
C LEU A 136 -8.52 -6.14 -0.84
N LEU A 137 -9.44 -5.19 -0.80
CA LEU A 137 -10.88 -5.47 -0.83
C LEU A 137 -11.27 -6.32 -2.06
N SER A 138 -10.73 -6.02 -3.25
CA SER A 138 -10.99 -6.78 -4.47
C SER A 138 -10.28 -8.13 -4.50
N ARG A 139 -9.20 -8.29 -3.75
CA ARG A 139 -8.44 -9.55 -3.70
C ARG A 139 -9.08 -10.60 -2.82
N ILE A 140 -9.59 -10.23 -1.65
CA ILE A 140 -10.07 -11.16 -0.62
C ILE A 140 -11.47 -10.86 -0.10
N GLY A 141 -12.04 -9.69 -0.38
CA GLY A 141 -13.37 -9.29 0.04
C GLY A 141 -14.45 -9.66 -0.97
N ASN A 142 -15.68 -9.31 -0.63
CA ASN A 142 -16.80 -9.30 -1.55
C ASN A 142 -17.07 -7.85 -1.98
N GLU A 143 -16.76 -7.53 -3.22
CA GLU A 143 -16.84 -6.16 -3.75
C GLU A 143 -18.25 -5.76 -4.22
N ASP A 144 -19.19 -6.70 -4.19
CA ASP A 144 -20.58 -6.52 -4.63
C ASP A 144 -21.51 -6.32 -3.43
N SER A 145 -22.22 -7.38 -3.05
CA SER A 145 -23.31 -7.34 -2.06
C SER A 145 -22.85 -7.10 -0.62
N LEU A 146 -21.60 -7.42 -0.29
CA LEU A 146 -21.01 -7.27 1.04
C LEU A 146 -19.80 -6.33 1.03
N ARG A 147 -19.75 -5.36 0.10
CA ARG A 147 -18.61 -4.42 -0.01
C ARG A 147 -18.38 -3.63 1.28
N TYR A 148 -19.45 -3.11 1.88
CA TYR A 148 -19.34 -2.37 3.15
C TYR A 148 -18.81 -3.28 4.26
N GLU A 149 -19.37 -4.45 4.44
CA GLU A 149 -18.98 -5.39 5.47
C GLU A 149 -17.52 -5.86 5.28
N SER A 150 -17.12 -6.11 4.04
CA SER A 150 -15.73 -6.48 3.72
C SER A 150 -14.76 -5.35 4.00
N ALA A 151 -15.05 -4.13 3.55
CA ALA A 151 -14.19 -2.96 3.77
C ALA A 151 -14.02 -2.65 5.26
N THR A 152 -15.13 -2.66 6.02
CA THR A 152 -15.11 -2.35 7.46
C THR A 152 -14.50 -3.47 8.29
N CYS A 153 -14.69 -4.73 7.91
CA CYS A 153 -14.04 -5.86 8.56
C CYS A 153 -12.51 -5.79 8.40
N ILE A 154 -12.02 -5.57 7.18
CA ILE A 154 -10.58 -5.41 6.90
C ILE A 154 -10.03 -4.22 7.69
N ALA A 155 -10.71 -3.07 7.69
CA ALA A 155 -10.30 -1.90 8.44
C ALA A 155 -10.20 -2.18 9.95
N ALA A 156 -11.20 -2.84 10.54
CA ALA A 156 -11.18 -3.20 11.95
C ALA A 156 -10.03 -4.17 12.29
N MET A 157 -9.80 -5.18 11.44
CA MET A 157 -8.71 -6.14 11.64
C MET A 157 -7.34 -5.48 11.68
N VAL A 158 -7.13 -4.43 10.90
CA VAL A 158 -5.82 -3.77 10.77
C VAL A 158 -5.68 -2.62 11.77
N TYR A 159 -6.63 -1.69 11.78
CA TYR A 159 -6.46 -0.41 12.49
C TYR A 159 -6.84 -0.45 13.97
N LEU A 160 -7.34 -1.59 14.49
CA LEU A 160 -7.45 -1.84 15.94
C LEU A 160 -6.17 -2.46 16.54
N LEU A 161 -5.19 -2.82 15.71
CA LEU A 161 -3.88 -3.27 16.19
C LEU A 161 -3.05 -2.10 16.71
N ARG A 162 -2.03 -2.41 17.50
CA ARG A 162 -1.11 -1.39 18.01
C ARG A 162 -0.08 -1.00 16.97
N GLY A 163 -0.15 0.24 16.47
CA GLY A 163 0.79 0.73 15.46
C GLY A 163 0.47 2.13 14.96
N VAL A 164 1.09 2.50 13.87
CA VAL A 164 0.85 3.76 13.15
C VAL A 164 -0.02 3.47 11.94
N CYS A 165 -1.19 4.11 11.87
CA CYS A 165 -2.16 3.89 10.80
C CYS A 165 -1.76 4.66 9.53
N PHE A 166 -1.69 3.95 8.40
CA PHE A 166 -1.52 4.52 7.07
C PHE A 166 -2.75 4.14 6.23
N ILE A 167 -3.59 5.11 5.94
CA ILE A 167 -4.81 4.92 5.15
C ILE A 167 -4.55 5.47 3.75
N TYR A 168 -4.65 4.61 2.74
CA TYR A 168 -4.45 5.01 1.37
C TYR A 168 -5.72 5.64 0.79
N GLN A 169 -5.57 6.71 -0.03
CA GLN A 169 -6.68 7.44 -0.64
C GLN A 169 -7.64 6.49 -1.37
N GLY A 170 -8.95 6.59 -1.06
CA GLY A 170 -9.98 5.74 -1.64
C GLY A 170 -10.30 4.47 -0.84
N GLN A 171 -9.40 4.01 0.01
CA GLN A 171 -9.63 2.90 0.92
C GLN A 171 -10.79 3.23 1.89
N GLU A 172 -10.84 4.46 2.38
CA GLU A 172 -11.83 4.99 3.32
C GLU A 172 -13.23 5.14 2.73
N ILE A 173 -13.41 4.92 1.43
CA ILE A 173 -14.72 4.82 0.77
C ILE A 173 -14.96 3.45 0.13
N GLY A 174 -14.06 2.50 0.39
CA GLY A 174 -14.13 1.14 -0.13
C GLY A 174 -14.01 1.08 -1.66
N MET A 175 -13.04 1.79 -2.24
CA MET A 175 -12.69 1.66 -3.66
C MET A 175 -12.27 0.23 -3.97
N ILE A 176 -12.52 -0.19 -5.21
CA ILE A 176 -12.26 -1.53 -5.73
C ILE A 176 -11.50 -1.46 -7.06
N ASN A 177 -11.04 -2.60 -7.55
CA ASN A 177 -10.41 -2.70 -8.86
C ASN A 177 -11.39 -2.29 -9.98
N SER A 178 -10.89 -1.57 -10.97
CA SER A 178 -11.60 -1.37 -12.24
C SER A 178 -11.42 -2.57 -13.15
N ARG A 179 -12.39 -2.79 -14.04
CA ARG A 179 -12.30 -3.83 -15.05
C ARG A 179 -12.19 -3.21 -16.43
N HIS A 180 -11.29 -3.72 -17.22
CA HIS A 180 -10.99 -3.29 -18.57
C HIS A 180 -11.04 -4.50 -19.52
N GLU A 181 -11.31 -4.23 -20.78
CA GLU A 181 -11.43 -5.28 -21.82
C GLU A 181 -10.16 -5.40 -22.66
N THR A 182 -9.38 -4.33 -22.73
CA THR A 182 -8.19 -4.27 -23.59
C THR A 182 -6.98 -3.66 -22.88
N ILE A 183 -5.78 -3.99 -23.37
CA ILE A 183 -4.53 -3.50 -22.77
C ILE A 183 -4.31 -1.99 -22.98
N GLU A 184 -4.92 -1.41 -24.01
CA GLU A 184 -4.82 0.01 -24.33
C GLU A 184 -5.50 0.90 -23.27
N GLU A 185 -6.30 0.32 -22.40
CA GLU A 185 -6.93 1.01 -21.26
C GLU A 185 -6.03 1.10 -20.01
N PHE A 186 -4.85 0.46 -20.05
CA PHE A 186 -3.85 0.51 -18.99
C PHE A 186 -2.71 1.44 -19.37
N ASP A 187 -2.19 2.17 -18.38
CA ASP A 187 -1.11 3.13 -18.57
C ASP A 187 0.20 2.69 -17.88
N ASP A 188 0.11 1.81 -16.88
CA ASP A 188 1.27 1.34 -16.15
C ASP A 188 2.15 0.38 -16.96
N VAL A 189 3.44 0.73 -17.07
CA VAL A 189 4.42 -0.03 -17.85
C VAL A 189 4.59 -1.48 -17.36
N GLU A 190 4.44 -1.74 -16.06
CA GLU A 190 4.50 -3.10 -15.52
C GLU A 190 3.32 -3.94 -16.01
N SER A 191 2.11 -3.37 -16.03
CA SER A 191 0.90 -4.01 -16.57
C SER A 191 1.05 -4.36 -18.06
N ILE A 192 1.56 -3.41 -18.86
CA ILE A 192 1.76 -3.59 -20.31
C ILE A 192 2.82 -4.68 -20.59
N ASN A 193 3.93 -4.66 -19.85
CA ASN A 193 4.98 -5.66 -20.01
C ASN A 193 4.51 -7.05 -19.59
N MET A 194 3.84 -7.16 -18.45
CA MET A 194 3.28 -8.42 -17.97
C MET A 194 2.24 -8.99 -18.93
N TYR A 195 1.34 -8.16 -19.47
CA TYR A 195 0.39 -8.60 -20.50
C TYR A 195 1.10 -9.22 -21.71
N THR A 196 2.15 -8.57 -22.19
CA THR A 196 2.94 -9.07 -23.33
C THR A 196 3.59 -10.42 -23.03
N GLU A 197 4.07 -10.62 -21.81
CA GLU A 197 4.63 -11.88 -21.36
C GLU A 197 3.56 -12.97 -21.23
N LEU A 198 2.43 -12.67 -20.59
CA LEU A 198 1.33 -13.60 -20.40
C LEU A 198 0.72 -14.09 -21.72
N CYS A 199 0.60 -13.23 -22.72
CA CYS A 199 0.12 -13.60 -24.06
C CYS A 199 1.00 -14.63 -24.78
N GLN A 200 2.20 -14.94 -24.30
CA GLN A 200 3.01 -16.03 -24.82
C GLN A 200 2.51 -17.41 -24.38
N THR A 201 1.73 -17.49 -23.29
CA THR A 201 1.32 -18.75 -22.67
C THR A 201 -0.19 -18.89 -22.45
N MET A 202 -0.96 -17.80 -22.57
CA MET A 202 -2.41 -17.79 -22.39
C MET A 202 -3.10 -16.87 -23.40
N SER A 203 -4.42 -16.92 -23.47
CA SER A 203 -5.20 -16.04 -24.35
C SER A 203 -5.16 -14.59 -23.90
N ALA A 204 -5.38 -13.65 -24.83
CA ALA A 204 -5.43 -12.22 -24.51
C ALA A 204 -6.47 -11.88 -23.43
N GLY A 205 -7.63 -12.56 -23.44
CA GLY A 205 -8.67 -12.37 -22.41
C GLY A 205 -8.21 -12.83 -21.02
N GLU A 206 -7.59 -13.99 -20.91
CA GLU A 206 -7.02 -14.47 -19.63
C GLU A 206 -5.90 -13.57 -19.15
N ALA A 207 -5.05 -13.06 -20.04
CA ALA A 207 -4.01 -12.10 -19.70
C ALA A 207 -4.61 -10.79 -19.17
N ILE A 208 -5.65 -10.26 -19.80
CA ILE A 208 -6.38 -9.06 -19.30
C ILE A 208 -6.98 -9.29 -17.91
N ASP A 209 -7.56 -10.47 -17.65
CA ASP A 209 -8.10 -10.80 -16.32
C ASP A 209 -6.99 -10.77 -15.25
N CYS A 210 -5.79 -11.26 -15.54
CA CYS A 210 -4.64 -11.16 -14.68
C CYS A 210 -4.23 -9.70 -14.43
N ILE A 211 -4.20 -8.87 -15.47
CA ILE A 211 -3.85 -7.45 -15.33
C ILE A 211 -4.94 -6.68 -14.56
N ASN A 212 -6.22 -6.94 -14.79
CA ASN A 212 -7.33 -6.39 -14.00
C ASN A 212 -7.20 -6.73 -12.52
N PHE A 213 -6.74 -7.95 -12.21
CA PHE A 213 -6.54 -8.38 -10.83
C PHE A 213 -5.37 -7.68 -10.15
N GLY A 214 -4.19 -7.59 -10.79
CA GLY A 214 -2.93 -7.22 -10.13
C GLY A 214 -2.33 -5.87 -10.51
N GLY A 215 -2.83 -5.23 -11.58
CA GLY A 215 -2.23 -4.02 -12.16
C GLY A 215 -2.27 -2.79 -11.24
N ARG A 216 -1.18 -2.02 -11.28
CA ARG A 216 -1.01 -0.78 -10.49
C ARG A 216 -1.92 0.37 -10.94
N ASP A 217 -2.51 0.29 -12.13
CA ASP A 217 -3.52 1.26 -12.55
C ASP A 217 -4.70 1.33 -11.57
N ASN A 218 -5.06 0.20 -10.93
CA ASN A 218 -6.17 0.15 -9.98
C ASN A 218 -6.04 1.16 -8.83
N PRO A 219 -4.97 1.16 -8.02
CA PRO A 219 -4.81 2.09 -6.91
C PRO A 219 -4.38 3.50 -7.35
N ARG A 220 -3.89 3.67 -8.59
CA ARG A 220 -3.42 4.97 -9.10
C ARG A 220 -4.50 5.78 -9.80
N ARG A 221 -5.72 5.22 -9.94
CA ARG A 221 -6.87 5.96 -10.49
C ARG A 221 -7.25 7.12 -9.60
N PRO A 222 -7.78 8.20 -10.21
CA PRO A 222 -8.26 9.34 -9.44
C PRO A 222 -9.26 8.95 -8.36
N MET A 223 -9.14 9.60 -7.21
CA MET A 223 -10.11 9.49 -6.12
C MET A 223 -11.50 9.90 -6.61
N CYS A 224 -12.51 9.10 -6.29
CA CYS A 224 -13.89 9.36 -6.64
C CYS A 224 -14.55 10.21 -5.54
N TRP A 225 -14.65 11.52 -5.75
CA TRP A 225 -15.26 12.44 -4.79
C TRP A 225 -16.77 12.51 -4.92
N ASP A 226 -17.27 12.53 -6.16
CA ASP A 226 -18.70 12.65 -6.47
C ASP A 226 -19.08 11.95 -7.79
N GLN A 227 -20.33 12.15 -8.23
CA GLN A 227 -20.90 11.55 -9.45
C GLN A 227 -20.69 12.41 -10.71
N SER A 228 -20.00 13.54 -10.62
CA SER A 228 -19.75 14.40 -11.80
C SER A 228 -18.92 13.67 -12.86
N PRO A 229 -18.91 14.14 -14.12
CA PRO A 229 -18.15 13.52 -15.19
C PRO A 229 -16.67 13.32 -14.85
N GLY A 230 -16.06 14.29 -14.16
CA GLY A 230 -14.67 14.23 -13.67
C GLY A 230 -14.52 13.64 -12.26
N ALA A 231 -15.58 13.03 -11.70
CA ALA A 231 -15.61 12.45 -10.35
C ALA A 231 -15.22 13.44 -9.23
N GLY A 232 -15.42 14.75 -9.43
CA GLY A 232 -14.94 15.79 -8.51
C GLY A 232 -13.43 15.94 -8.43
N PHE A 233 -12.69 15.16 -9.23
CA PHE A 233 -11.22 15.16 -9.26
C PHE A 233 -10.65 16.14 -10.30
N THR A 234 -11.24 16.23 -11.49
CA THR A 234 -10.75 17.06 -12.59
C THR A 234 -11.88 17.58 -13.46
N GLU A 235 -11.64 18.72 -14.13
CA GLU A 235 -12.50 19.25 -15.20
C GLU A 235 -11.95 18.86 -16.60
N GLY A 236 -10.72 18.33 -16.67
CA GLY A 236 -10.06 17.86 -17.88
C GLY A 236 -9.98 16.32 -17.96
N ASP A 237 -9.25 15.82 -18.95
CA ASP A 237 -9.00 14.38 -19.11
C ASP A 237 -7.89 13.97 -18.15
N PRO A 238 -8.14 13.02 -17.22
CA PRO A 238 -7.11 12.50 -16.35
C PRO A 238 -6.17 11.57 -17.14
N TRP A 239 -4.87 11.56 -16.78
CA TRP A 239 -3.88 10.71 -17.45
C TRP A 239 -4.10 9.21 -17.22
N ILE A 240 -4.65 8.81 -16.05
CA ILE A 240 -5.22 7.47 -15.83
C ILE A 240 -6.74 7.60 -15.83
N PRO A 241 -7.48 6.77 -16.58
CA PRO A 241 -8.93 6.84 -16.67
C PRO A 241 -9.62 6.75 -15.30
N LEU A 242 -10.75 7.43 -15.15
CA LEU A 242 -11.60 7.35 -13.96
C LEU A 242 -12.15 5.94 -13.76
N ASN A 243 -12.43 5.58 -12.51
CA ASN A 243 -13.05 4.30 -12.18
C ASN A 243 -14.41 4.11 -12.85
N SER A 244 -14.65 2.93 -13.42
CA SER A 244 -15.93 2.58 -14.06
C SER A 244 -17.11 2.59 -13.10
N TYR A 245 -16.86 2.31 -11.82
CA TYR A 245 -17.87 2.24 -10.75
C TYR A 245 -18.12 3.60 -10.03
N ARG A 246 -17.50 4.71 -10.46
CA ARG A 246 -17.55 6.02 -9.78
C ARG A 246 -18.96 6.55 -9.51
N GLN A 247 -19.95 6.12 -10.28
CA GLN A 247 -21.35 6.52 -10.07
C GLN A 247 -21.91 5.98 -8.75
N ASN A 248 -21.41 4.83 -8.28
CA ASN A 248 -21.91 4.15 -7.08
C ASN A 248 -20.91 4.20 -5.92
N ILE A 249 -19.61 4.21 -6.21
CA ILE A 249 -18.54 4.26 -5.20
C ILE A 249 -17.82 5.61 -5.34
N ASN A 250 -18.23 6.56 -4.54
CA ASN A 250 -17.64 7.89 -4.40
C ASN A 250 -17.98 8.45 -3.01
N LEU A 251 -17.21 9.44 -2.57
CA LEU A 251 -17.34 10.00 -1.22
C LEU A 251 -18.75 10.55 -0.95
N THR A 252 -19.33 11.30 -1.89
CA THR A 252 -20.67 11.91 -1.69
C THR A 252 -21.73 10.84 -1.50
N SER A 253 -21.72 9.78 -2.30
CA SER A 253 -22.66 8.66 -2.20
C SER A 253 -22.43 7.84 -0.93
N ASP A 254 -21.17 7.63 -0.55
CA ASP A 254 -20.82 6.90 0.67
C ASP A 254 -21.33 7.64 1.91
N LEU A 255 -21.06 8.94 2.04
CA LEU A 255 -21.51 9.75 3.17
C LEU A 255 -23.04 9.88 3.27
N ALA A 256 -23.77 9.75 2.16
CA ALA A 256 -25.23 9.73 2.14
C ALA A 256 -25.82 8.37 2.52
N SER A 257 -25.01 7.31 2.58
CA SER A 257 -25.43 5.94 2.90
C SER A 257 -25.54 5.73 4.41
N GLN A 258 -26.51 4.89 4.84
CA GLN A 258 -26.54 4.38 6.21
C GLN A 258 -25.38 3.44 6.52
N LYS A 259 -24.81 2.82 5.48
CA LYS A 259 -23.59 1.98 5.54
C LYS A 259 -22.44 2.75 4.89
N SER A 260 -21.98 3.83 5.53
CA SER A 260 -20.85 4.63 5.08
C SER A 260 -19.54 4.02 5.57
N VAL A 261 -18.67 3.63 4.66
CA VAL A 261 -17.32 3.17 4.96
C VAL A 261 -16.50 4.32 5.55
N CYS A 262 -16.63 5.53 5.01
CA CYS A 262 -15.94 6.72 5.50
C CYS A 262 -16.33 7.06 6.95
N GLN A 263 -17.62 6.97 7.29
CA GLN A 263 -18.07 7.20 8.66
C GLN A 263 -17.50 6.12 9.60
N PHE A 264 -17.48 4.86 9.16
CA PHE A 264 -16.85 3.79 9.94
C PHE A 264 -15.37 4.07 10.22
N TYR A 265 -14.59 4.51 9.21
CA TYR A 265 -13.17 4.90 9.42
C TYR A 265 -13.03 6.05 10.41
N ARG A 266 -13.89 7.06 10.33
CA ARG A 266 -13.88 8.17 11.30
C ARG A 266 -14.13 7.68 12.72
N ASP A 267 -15.14 6.84 12.92
CA ASP A 267 -15.47 6.29 14.23
C ASP A 267 -14.35 5.41 14.77
N LEU A 268 -13.77 4.57 13.92
CA LEU A 268 -12.65 3.68 14.25
C LEU A 268 -11.40 4.44 14.71
N LEU A 269 -11.08 5.55 14.04
CA LEU A 269 -9.90 6.36 14.37
C LEU A 269 -10.09 7.26 15.60
N HIS A 270 -11.30 7.33 16.14
CA HIS A 270 -11.61 8.04 17.38
C HIS A 270 -11.67 7.13 18.63
N LEU A 271 -11.49 5.81 18.46
CA LEU A 271 -11.41 4.85 19.54
C LEU A 271 -10.07 4.95 20.30
#